data_4b45f5a6c4d1bedadf42f6ee3f609044
#
_entry.id   4b45f5a6c4d1bedadf42f6ee3f609044
#
_cell.length_a   1.000
_cell.length_b   1.000
_cell.length_c   1.000
_cell.angle_alpha   90.00
_cell.angle_beta   90.00
_cell.angle_gamma   90.00
#
_symmetry.space_group_name_H-M   'P 1'
#
loop_
_entity.id
_entity.type
_entity.pdbx_description
1 polymer ?
#
loop_
_entity_poly.entity_id
_entity_poly.type
_entity_poly.pdbx_seq_one_letter_code
_entity_poly.pdbx_strand_id
1 'polypeptide(L)'
;MSNISANNISASNSPRDPRSPRILVVDNYDSFVFTIVGYLQQLGADCEVARNDTISPADGADFDGVLVSPGPGTPQEAGVSMAMISACAERGQPMLGVCLGHQALGVVFGATVNRAPELLHGKTSAVRHDGTGVLQGLPSPFTATRYHSLTIDPATVTDDLITTAHTDSGVIMAVRHRTLPLEGVQFHPESVLTQGGHRLFANWLLTCGLSDAVSRSEGLSPLVHDAAGVARMVAAT
;
A
#
# COMPACT_ATOMS: atom_id res chain seq x y z
N MET A 1 0.36 14.79 37.50
CA MET A 1 1.47 13.84 37.29
C MET A 1 0.83 12.47 37.11
N SER A 2 0.61 12.02 35.88
CA SER A 2 0.14 10.66 35.60
C SER A 2 0.79 10.25 34.27
N ASN A 3 1.79 9.39 34.39
CA ASN A 3 2.49 8.75 33.29
C ASN A 3 1.50 7.85 32.52
N ILE A 4 1.21 8.19 31.28
CA ILE A 4 0.60 7.25 30.32
C ILE A 4 1.75 6.53 29.62
N SER A 5 1.99 5.31 30.06
CA SER A 5 2.92 4.37 29.42
C SER A 5 2.53 4.13 27.97
N ALA A 6 3.48 4.34 27.08
CA ALA A 6 3.41 3.85 25.71
C ALA A 6 3.23 2.33 25.72
N ASN A 7 2.13 1.84 25.19
CA ASN A 7 1.94 0.42 24.95
C ASN A 7 2.84 -0.02 23.79
N ASN A 8 4.02 -0.53 24.15
CA ASN A 8 4.83 -1.36 23.27
C ASN A 8 4.03 -2.63 22.93
N ILE A 9 3.53 -2.72 21.72
CA ILE A 9 3.01 -3.97 21.18
C ILE A 9 4.22 -4.88 20.97
N SER A 10 4.25 -5.96 21.73
CA SER A 10 5.27 -6.99 21.82
C SER A 10 5.71 -7.47 20.44
N ALA A 11 6.93 -7.13 20.05
CA ALA A 11 7.65 -7.85 19.01
C ALA A 11 7.76 -9.32 19.42
N SER A 12 7.31 -10.24 18.58
CA SER A 12 7.51 -11.67 18.77
C SER A 12 9.01 -11.94 18.85
N ASN A 13 9.45 -12.53 19.96
CA ASN A 13 10.87 -12.80 20.29
C ASN A 13 11.40 -14.05 19.54
N SER A 14 10.91 -14.31 18.33
CA SER A 14 11.44 -15.34 17.43
C SER A 14 12.67 -14.80 16.70
N PRO A 15 13.75 -15.59 16.54
CA PRO A 15 14.91 -15.17 15.75
C PRO A 15 14.45 -14.75 14.36
N ARG A 16 14.84 -13.54 13.93
CA ARG A 16 14.51 -13.03 12.58
C ARG A 16 15.08 -13.98 11.52
N ASP A 17 14.28 -14.35 10.55
CA ASP A 17 14.82 -14.92 9.30
C ASP A 17 15.61 -13.80 8.59
N PRO A 18 16.93 -13.95 8.40
CA PRO A 18 17.76 -12.93 7.75
C PRO A 18 17.34 -12.63 6.31
N ARG A 19 16.43 -13.42 5.73
CA ARG A 19 15.88 -13.24 4.39
C ARG A 19 14.59 -12.42 4.39
N SER A 20 14.02 -12.10 5.56
CA SER A 20 12.80 -11.30 5.68
C SER A 20 13.11 -9.83 5.45
N PRO A 21 12.51 -9.17 4.44
CA PRO A 21 12.70 -7.75 4.23
C PRO A 21 12.08 -6.95 5.39
N ARG A 22 12.77 -5.90 5.81
CA ARG A 22 12.27 -4.93 6.77
C ARG A 22 11.44 -3.88 6.03
N ILE A 23 10.20 -3.73 6.43
CA ILE A 23 9.25 -2.81 5.82
C ILE A 23 8.83 -1.75 6.84
N LEU A 24 9.06 -0.48 6.50
CA LEU A 24 8.46 0.63 7.22
C LEU A 24 7.06 0.87 6.67
N VAL A 25 6.06 0.85 7.54
CA VAL A 25 4.69 1.24 7.22
C VAL A 25 4.41 2.62 7.83
N VAL A 26 4.33 3.63 6.97
CA VAL A 26 3.94 5.00 7.36
C VAL A 26 2.43 5.04 7.52
N ASP A 27 1.95 5.12 8.76
CA ASP A 27 0.53 5.11 9.10
C ASP A 27 -0.06 6.53 9.05
N ASN A 28 -0.94 6.76 8.10
CA ASN A 28 -1.71 7.99 7.92
C ASN A 28 -3.00 8.01 8.77
N TYR A 29 -2.99 7.40 9.96
CA TYR A 29 -4.15 7.31 10.85
C TYR A 29 -5.32 6.52 10.23
N ASP A 30 -4.98 5.44 9.53
CA ASP A 30 -5.94 4.58 8.88
C ASP A 30 -6.33 3.36 9.72
N SER A 31 -7.62 3.01 9.71
CA SER A 31 -8.13 1.85 10.45
C SER A 31 -7.71 0.50 9.85
N PHE A 32 -7.30 0.46 8.58
CA PHE A 32 -6.93 -0.76 7.86
C PHE A 32 -5.42 -1.02 7.83
N VAL A 33 -4.59 -0.14 8.41
CA VAL A 33 -3.12 -0.29 8.38
C VAL A 33 -2.66 -1.64 8.92
N PHE A 34 -3.25 -2.11 10.01
CA PHE A 34 -2.88 -3.40 10.62
C PHE A 34 -3.35 -4.61 9.79
N THR A 35 -4.38 -4.45 8.97
CA THR A 35 -4.76 -5.48 7.98
C THR A 35 -3.69 -5.58 6.90
N ILE A 36 -3.19 -4.44 6.38
CA ILE A 36 -2.06 -4.42 5.44
C ILE A 36 -0.82 -5.09 6.05
N VAL A 37 -0.48 -4.71 7.30
CA VAL A 37 0.65 -5.33 8.05
C VAL A 37 0.47 -6.83 8.15
N GLY A 38 -0.74 -7.31 8.47
CA GLY A 38 -1.05 -8.73 8.53
C GLY A 38 -0.78 -9.46 7.21
N TYR A 39 -1.14 -8.88 6.06
CA TYR A 39 -0.84 -9.42 4.73
C TYR A 39 0.67 -9.51 4.49
N LEU A 40 1.42 -8.44 4.78
CA LEU A 40 2.87 -8.41 4.61
C LEU A 40 3.57 -9.44 5.48
N GLN A 41 3.14 -9.58 6.74
CA GLN A 41 3.69 -10.56 7.68
C GLN A 41 3.36 -12.01 7.28
N GLN A 42 2.16 -12.29 6.75
CA GLN A 42 1.83 -13.60 6.20
C GLN A 42 2.74 -13.98 5.03
N LEU A 43 3.17 -12.99 4.25
CA LEU A 43 4.13 -13.17 3.16
C LEU A 43 5.58 -13.28 3.66
N GLY A 44 5.85 -12.98 4.93
CA GLY A 44 7.16 -13.13 5.55
C GLY A 44 7.98 -11.84 5.69
N ALA A 45 7.37 -10.67 5.55
CA ALA A 45 8.03 -9.41 5.83
C ALA A 45 8.07 -9.10 7.34
N ASP A 46 9.12 -8.40 7.78
CA ASP A 46 9.23 -7.82 9.12
C ASP A 46 8.79 -6.36 9.05
N CYS A 47 7.65 -6.03 9.67
CA CYS A 47 7.01 -4.74 9.53
C CYS A 47 7.15 -3.90 10.80
N GLU A 48 7.56 -2.64 10.62
CA GLU A 48 7.52 -1.59 11.64
C GLU A 48 6.50 -0.53 11.23
N VAL A 49 5.58 -0.20 12.13
CA VAL A 49 4.52 0.80 11.89
C VAL A 49 4.86 2.07 12.66
N ALA A 50 4.91 3.19 11.96
CA ALA A 50 5.13 4.49 12.55
C ALA A 50 4.13 5.54 12.02
N ARG A 51 3.61 6.39 12.90
CA ARG A 51 2.70 7.47 12.53
C ARG A 51 3.40 8.51 11.66
N ASN A 52 2.68 9.06 10.70
CA ASN A 52 3.18 10.03 9.73
C ASN A 52 3.66 11.36 10.33
N ASP A 53 3.36 11.62 11.59
CA ASP A 53 3.75 12.80 12.35
C ASP A 53 4.81 12.52 13.43
N THR A 54 5.27 11.27 13.58
CA THR A 54 6.24 10.85 14.59
C THR A 54 7.62 10.49 14.03
N ILE A 55 7.77 10.47 12.71
CA ILE A 55 9.00 10.08 12.02
C ILE A 55 9.42 11.14 11.00
N SER A 56 10.65 11.01 10.54
CA SER A 56 11.25 11.82 9.49
C SER A 56 11.54 10.98 8.24
N PRO A 57 11.81 11.60 7.07
CA PRO A 57 12.21 10.86 5.87
C PRO A 57 13.49 10.03 6.04
N ALA A 58 14.37 10.44 6.96
CA ALA A 58 15.63 9.73 7.24
C ALA A 58 15.38 8.37 7.90
N ASP A 59 14.32 8.23 8.70
CA ASP A 59 14.00 6.99 9.40
C ASP A 59 13.65 5.84 8.44
N GLY A 60 13.23 6.16 7.20
CA GLY A 60 13.01 5.15 6.16
C GLY A 60 14.27 4.51 5.58
N ALA A 61 15.45 5.08 5.81
CA ALA A 61 16.69 4.66 5.14
C ALA A 61 17.16 3.24 5.54
N ASP A 62 16.82 2.78 6.74
CA ASP A 62 17.24 1.48 7.27
C ASP A 62 16.30 0.32 6.88
N PHE A 63 15.31 0.57 6.03
CA PHE A 63 14.33 -0.42 5.59
C PHE A 63 14.54 -0.83 4.13
N ASP A 64 14.19 -2.08 3.82
CA ASP A 64 14.26 -2.62 2.46
C ASP A 64 13.14 -2.09 1.55
N GLY A 65 12.05 -1.61 2.16
CA GLY A 65 10.92 -0.98 1.47
C GLY A 65 10.09 -0.12 2.41
N VAL A 66 9.35 0.83 1.82
CA VAL A 66 8.43 1.72 2.55
C VAL A 66 7.02 1.57 1.98
N LEU A 67 6.03 1.32 2.84
CA LEU A 67 4.62 1.38 2.48
C LEU A 67 4.02 2.65 3.06
N VAL A 68 3.40 3.48 2.21
CA VAL A 68 2.62 4.65 2.64
C VAL A 68 1.15 4.28 2.62
N SER A 69 0.54 4.25 3.81
CA SER A 69 -0.80 3.70 4.04
C SER A 69 -1.93 4.55 3.44
N PRO A 70 -3.14 3.99 3.36
CA PRO A 70 -4.36 4.80 3.27
C PRO A 70 -4.44 5.80 4.44
N GLY A 71 -5.38 6.73 4.35
CA GLY A 71 -5.67 7.67 5.42
C GLY A 71 -6.72 8.70 5.01
N PRO A 72 -7.21 9.49 5.97
CA PRO A 72 -8.13 10.59 5.71
C PRO A 72 -7.42 11.82 5.12
N GLY A 73 -8.19 12.76 4.59
CA GLY A 73 -7.72 14.06 4.13
C GLY A 73 -7.08 14.03 2.75
N THR A 74 -6.06 14.87 2.57
CA THR A 74 -5.34 15.07 1.31
C THR A 74 -3.87 14.72 1.45
N PRO A 75 -3.14 14.48 0.34
CA PRO A 75 -1.69 14.25 0.38
C PRO A 75 -0.91 15.33 1.12
N GLN A 76 -1.32 16.60 0.99
CA GLN A 76 -0.67 17.75 1.63
C GLN A 76 -0.84 17.75 3.17
N GLU A 77 -1.88 17.08 3.68
CA GLU A 77 -2.17 16.95 5.10
C GLU A 77 -1.65 15.63 5.70
N ALA A 78 -0.99 14.80 4.89
CA ALA A 78 -0.52 13.46 5.28
C ALA A 78 0.86 13.46 5.98
N GLY A 79 1.18 14.49 6.76
CA GLY A 79 2.41 14.57 7.52
C GLY A 79 3.67 14.35 6.68
N VAL A 80 4.51 13.39 7.08
CA VAL A 80 5.78 13.09 6.40
C VAL A 80 5.61 12.36 5.06
N SER A 81 4.42 11.88 4.71
CA SER A 81 4.20 10.93 3.61
C SER A 81 4.80 11.39 2.28
N MET A 82 4.57 12.64 1.86
CA MET A 82 5.14 13.16 0.61
C MET A 82 6.68 13.26 0.66
N ALA A 83 7.23 13.76 1.76
CA ALA A 83 8.67 13.86 1.95
C ALA A 83 9.33 12.47 2.04
N MET A 84 8.66 11.48 2.62
CA MET A 84 9.12 10.08 2.65
C MET A 84 9.17 9.49 1.25
N ILE A 85 8.13 9.72 0.41
CA ILE A 85 8.12 9.29 -1.00
C ILE A 85 9.28 9.91 -1.77
N SER A 86 9.52 11.22 -1.61
CA SER A 86 10.66 11.91 -2.24
C SER A 86 12.00 11.31 -1.81
N ALA A 87 12.17 11.03 -0.53
CA ALA A 87 13.38 10.40 -0.01
C ALA A 87 13.56 8.95 -0.51
N CYS A 88 12.48 8.17 -0.68
CA CYS A 88 12.54 6.86 -1.34
C CYS A 88 12.98 6.99 -2.80
N ALA A 89 12.48 7.99 -3.52
CA ALA A 89 12.90 8.27 -4.91
C ALA A 89 14.39 8.57 -5.00
N GLU A 90 14.90 9.44 -4.14
CA GLU A 90 16.33 9.81 -4.10
C GLU A 90 17.24 8.60 -3.81
N ARG A 91 16.77 7.68 -2.96
CA ARG A 91 17.53 6.47 -2.60
C ARG A 91 17.35 5.31 -3.59
N GLY A 92 16.41 5.40 -4.54
CA GLY A 92 16.01 4.26 -5.37
C GLY A 92 15.41 3.11 -4.54
N GLN A 93 14.79 3.44 -3.41
CA GLN A 93 14.24 2.50 -2.45
C GLN A 93 12.82 2.09 -2.85
N PRO A 94 12.47 0.80 -2.81
CA PRO A 94 11.11 0.33 -3.08
C PRO A 94 10.07 1.03 -2.21
N MET A 95 9.02 1.57 -2.84
CA MET A 95 7.90 2.19 -2.15
C MET A 95 6.56 1.78 -2.77
N LEU A 96 5.59 1.47 -1.92
CA LEU A 96 4.21 1.23 -2.32
C LEU A 96 3.28 2.21 -1.62
N GLY A 97 2.54 3.02 -2.39
CA GLY A 97 1.47 3.88 -1.87
C GLY A 97 0.10 3.23 -2.02
N VAL A 98 -0.70 3.19 -0.94
CA VAL A 98 -2.07 2.68 -0.97
C VAL A 98 -3.03 3.84 -0.71
N CYS A 99 -4.03 4.02 -1.58
CA CYS A 99 -5.08 5.03 -1.52
C CYS A 99 -4.52 6.45 -1.35
N LEU A 100 -4.45 7.01 -0.14
CA LEU A 100 -3.81 8.30 0.13
C LEU A 100 -2.32 8.30 -0.26
N GLY A 101 -1.60 7.20 0.01
CA GLY A 101 -0.20 7.05 -0.39
C GLY A 101 0.00 7.03 -1.92
N HIS A 102 -0.94 6.46 -2.67
CA HIS A 102 -0.97 6.54 -4.14
C HIS A 102 -1.17 7.97 -4.63
N GLN A 103 -2.11 8.70 -4.01
CA GLN A 103 -2.36 10.10 -4.34
C GLN A 103 -1.14 10.96 -4.02
N ALA A 104 -0.49 10.71 -2.88
CA ALA A 104 0.75 11.39 -2.49
C ALA A 104 1.89 11.13 -3.50
N LEU A 105 2.02 9.90 -4.00
CA LEU A 105 2.95 9.58 -5.08
C LEU A 105 2.66 10.41 -6.33
N GLY A 106 1.40 10.51 -6.75
CA GLY A 106 0.99 11.35 -7.87
C GLY A 106 1.42 12.80 -7.69
N VAL A 107 1.14 13.38 -6.52
CA VAL A 107 1.45 14.79 -6.21
C VAL A 107 2.96 15.04 -6.18
N VAL A 108 3.75 14.14 -5.59
CA VAL A 108 5.24 14.25 -5.54
C VAL A 108 5.82 14.34 -6.94
N PHE A 109 5.25 13.64 -7.91
CA PHE A 109 5.68 13.68 -9.30
C PHE A 109 4.84 14.64 -10.19
N GLY A 110 4.21 15.64 -9.58
CA GLY A 110 3.61 16.78 -10.29
C GLY A 110 2.19 16.59 -10.78
N ALA A 111 1.55 15.45 -10.53
CA ALA A 111 0.14 15.26 -10.84
C ALA A 111 -0.76 16.00 -9.83
N THR A 112 -1.99 16.31 -10.25
CA THR A 112 -3.00 16.91 -9.40
C THR A 112 -3.97 15.85 -8.88
N VAL A 113 -4.39 16.00 -7.64
CA VAL A 113 -5.42 15.17 -7.01
C VAL A 113 -6.71 15.97 -6.89
N ASN A 114 -7.77 15.47 -7.51
CA ASN A 114 -9.07 16.11 -7.58
C ASN A 114 -10.18 15.17 -7.05
N ARG A 115 -11.40 15.70 -6.90
CA ARG A 115 -12.57 14.87 -6.57
C ARG A 115 -12.79 13.82 -7.66
N ALA A 116 -12.99 12.58 -7.24
CA ALA A 116 -13.34 11.51 -8.16
C ALA A 116 -14.70 11.79 -8.80
N PRO A 117 -14.87 11.48 -10.11
CA PRO A 117 -16.14 11.69 -10.80
C PRO A 117 -17.26 10.81 -10.21
N GLU A 118 -16.90 9.74 -9.52
CA GLU A 118 -17.81 8.81 -8.87
C GLU A 118 -17.48 8.72 -7.38
N LEU A 119 -18.45 9.00 -6.52
CA LEU A 119 -18.32 8.81 -5.07
C LEU A 119 -18.67 7.36 -4.73
N LEU A 120 -17.65 6.53 -4.58
CA LEU A 120 -17.80 5.13 -4.21
C LEU A 120 -17.11 4.89 -2.85
N HIS A 121 -17.91 4.57 -1.84
CA HIS A 121 -17.41 4.21 -0.51
C HIS A 121 -17.85 2.80 -0.16
N GLY A 122 -16.88 1.90 0.07
CA GLY A 122 -17.14 0.49 0.37
C GLY A 122 -17.76 -0.30 -0.79
N LYS A 123 -17.66 0.21 -2.03
CA LYS A 123 -18.15 -0.47 -3.24
C LYS A 123 -16.99 -1.04 -4.03
N THR A 124 -17.27 -2.08 -4.79
CA THR A 124 -16.31 -2.68 -5.69
C THR A 124 -16.42 -2.09 -7.10
N SER A 125 -15.31 -2.11 -7.83
CA SER A 125 -15.23 -1.77 -9.25
C SER A 125 -14.39 -2.80 -9.99
N ALA A 126 -14.70 -2.99 -11.26
CA ALA A 126 -13.83 -3.71 -12.18
C ALA A 126 -12.63 -2.81 -12.53
N VAL A 127 -11.42 -3.33 -12.36
CA VAL A 127 -10.17 -2.62 -12.63
C VAL A 127 -9.44 -3.35 -13.76
N ARG A 128 -9.18 -2.62 -14.86
CA ARG A 128 -8.36 -3.08 -15.98
C ARG A 128 -6.94 -2.62 -15.79
N HIS A 129 -5.97 -3.47 -16.12
CA HIS A 129 -4.55 -3.17 -15.97
C HIS A 129 -3.70 -3.77 -17.09
N ASP A 130 -2.47 -3.28 -17.22
CA ASP A 130 -1.50 -3.71 -18.23
C ASP A 130 -0.69 -4.97 -17.82
N GLY A 131 -0.88 -5.47 -16.61
CA GLY A 131 -0.19 -6.66 -16.08
C GLY A 131 1.24 -6.42 -15.61
N THR A 132 1.65 -5.16 -15.42
CA THR A 132 3.01 -4.82 -14.97
C THR A 132 3.10 -4.50 -13.48
N GLY A 133 4.31 -4.51 -12.94
CA GLY A 133 4.60 -4.13 -11.56
C GLY A 133 3.83 -4.95 -10.54
N VAL A 134 3.26 -4.29 -9.55
CA VAL A 134 2.47 -4.93 -8.47
C VAL A 134 1.23 -5.67 -8.98
N LEU A 135 0.78 -5.40 -10.20
CA LEU A 135 -0.42 -6.02 -10.81
C LEU A 135 -0.10 -7.29 -11.61
N GLN A 136 1.16 -7.70 -11.67
CA GLN A 136 1.58 -8.85 -12.45
C GLN A 136 0.90 -10.15 -11.98
N GLY A 137 0.28 -10.86 -12.93
CA GLY A 137 -0.37 -12.13 -12.68
C GLY A 137 -1.74 -12.04 -12.00
N LEU A 138 -2.30 -10.85 -11.82
CA LEU A 138 -3.71 -10.66 -11.48
C LEU A 138 -4.57 -10.83 -12.75
N PRO A 139 -5.84 -11.25 -12.61
CA PRO A 139 -6.77 -11.23 -13.74
C PRO A 139 -7.06 -9.78 -14.18
N SER A 140 -7.31 -9.55 -15.47
CA SER A 140 -7.73 -8.25 -15.97
C SER A 140 -9.02 -8.39 -16.81
N PRO A 141 -10.16 -7.82 -16.39
CA PRO A 141 -10.32 -7.03 -15.16
C PRO A 141 -10.34 -7.89 -13.89
N PHE A 142 -10.04 -7.28 -12.74
CA PHE A 142 -10.26 -7.84 -11.42
C PHE A 142 -11.16 -6.93 -10.58
N THR A 143 -11.76 -7.48 -9.52
CA THR A 143 -12.61 -6.73 -8.59
C THR A 143 -11.75 -6.08 -7.51
N ALA A 144 -11.91 -4.78 -7.28
CA ALA A 144 -11.23 -4.03 -6.23
C ALA A 144 -12.20 -3.14 -5.43
N THR A 145 -11.98 -3.07 -4.11
CA THR A 145 -12.76 -2.23 -3.20
C THR A 145 -12.24 -0.81 -3.18
N ARG A 146 -13.16 0.16 -3.22
CA ARG A 146 -12.88 1.60 -3.24
C ARG A 146 -13.51 2.28 -2.02
N TYR A 147 -12.71 3.14 -1.36
CA TYR A 147 -13.16 3.99 -0.24
C TYR A 147 -12.81 5.47 -0.46
N HIS A 148 -12.36 5.84 -1.65
CA HIS A 148 -11.82 7.17 -1.94
C HIS A 148 -12.83 8.12 -2.56
N SER A 149 -12.75 9.40 -2.17
CA SER A 149 -13.46 10.52 -2.79
C SER A 149 -12.56 11.39 -3.68
N LEU A 150 -11.24 11.16 -3.61
CA LEU A 150 -10.21 11.84 -4.40
C LEU A 150 -9.53 10.84 -5.33
N THR A 151 -8.97 11.34 -6.44
CA THR A 151 -8.22 10.56 -7.41
C THR A 151 -7.19 11.43 -8.12
N ILE A 152 -6.13 10.83 -8.65
CA ILE A 152 -5.20 11.52 -9.56
C ILE A 152 -5.98 11.93 -10.82
N ASP A 153 -5.83 13.19 -11.22
CA ASP A 153 -6.41 13.70 -12.48
C ASP A 153 -5.60 13.13 -13.67
N PRO A 154 -6.22 12.33 -14.55
CA PRO A 154 -5.53 11.74 -15.70
C PRO A 154 -4.86 12.76 -16.63
N ALA A 155 -5.42 13.98 -16.73
CA ALA A 155 -4.88 15.04 -17.59
C ALA A 155 -3.56 15.66 -17.05
N THR A 156 -3.21 15.37 -15.80
CA THR A 156 -2.04 15.97 -15.12
C THR A 156 -0.92 14.96 -14.84
N VAL A 157 -1.09 13.72 -15.26
CA VAL A 157 -0.04 12.70 -15.11
C VAL A 157 1.17 13.09 -15.95
N THR A 158 2.32 13.20 -15.31
CA THR A 158 3.59 13.61 -15.95
C THR A 158 4.29 12.43 -16.63
N ASP A 159 5.33 12.72 -17.40
CA ASP A 159 6.13 11.70 -18.08
C ASP A 159 6.89 10.78 -17.10
N ASP A 160 7.07 11.17 -15.85
CA ASP A 160 7.70 10.35 -14.82
C ASP A 160 6.82 9.19 -14.35
N LEU A 161 5.51 9.32 -14.51
CA LEU A 161 4.53 8.32 -14.09
C LEU A 161 3.89 7.59 -15.28
N ILE A 162 3.61 6.33 -15.08
CA ILE A 162 2.87 5.47 -16.01
C ILE A 162 1.59 5.01 -15.30
N THR A 163 0.44 5.29 -15.91
CA THR A 163 -0.82 4.71 -15.46
C THR A 163 -0.86 3.24 -15.86
N THR A 164 -0.94 2.35 -14.88
CA THR A 164 -0.93 0.90 -15.09
C THR A 164 -2.30 0.26 -14.91
N ALA A 165 -3.25 0.95 -14.26
CA ALA A 165 -4.63 0.47 -14.12
C ALA A 165 -5.65 1.61 -14.09
N HIS A 166 -6.86 1.30 -14.55
CA HIS A 166 -8.00 2.23 -14.59
C HIS A 166 -9.34 1.49 -14.49
N THR A 167 -10.40 2.20 -14.10
CA THR A 167 -11.79 1.74 -14.24
C THR A 167 -12.28 1.96 -15.66
N ASP A 168 -13.42 1.37 -16.03
CA ASP A 168 -14.07 1.61 -17.32
C ASP A 168 -14.49 3.10 -17.50
N SER A 169 -14.70 3.84 -16.40
CA SER A 169 -14.97 5.29 -16.42
C SER A 169 -13.69 6.16 -16.51
N GLY A 170 -12.50 5.55 -16.58
CA GLY A 170 -11.23 6.26 -16.75
C GLY A 170 -10.58 6.74 -15.44
N VAL A 171 -11.11 6.37 -14.28
CA VAL A 171 -10.46 6.69 -12.99
C VAL A 171 -9.16 5.91 -12.88
N ILE A 172 -8.05 6.60 -12.62
CA ILE A 172 -6.74 5.96 -12.40
C ILE A 172 -6.79 5.12 -11.13
N MET A 173 -6.44 3.83 -11.26
CA MET A 173 -6.47 2.87 -10.18
C MET A 173 -5.08 2.38 -9.79
N ALA A 174 -4.07 2.59 -10.62
CA ALA A 174 -2.67 2.37 -10.26
C ALA A 174 -1.75 3.22 -11.14
N VAL A 175 -0.64 3.64 -10.54
CA VAL A 175 0.50 4.27 -11.23
C VAL A 175 1.79 3.64 -10.77
N ARG A 176 2.81 3.68 -11.62
CA ARG A 176 4.20 3.40 -11.25
C ARG A 176 5.12 4.48 -11.78
N HIS A 177 6.23 4.70 -11.10
CA HIS A 177 7.29 5.53 -11.67
C HIS A 177 7.96 4.81 -12.84
N ARG A 178 8.37 5.56 -13.85
CA ARG A 178 8.92 5.01 -15.10
C ARG A 178 10.18 4.17 -14.90
N THR A 179 11.06 4.58 -14.00
CA THR A 179 12.40 3.99 -13.81
C THR A 179 12.70 3.62 -12.36
N LEU A 180 12.06 4.26 -11.38
CA LEU A 180 12.28 3.98 -9.96
C LEU A 180 11.30 2.92 -9.45
N PRO A 181 11.63 2.17 -8.39
CA PRO A 181 10.76 1.13 -7.82
C PRO A 181 9.65 1.73 -6.92
N LEU A 182 8.92 2.71 -7.45
CA LEU A 182 7.84 3.40 -6.76
C LEU A 182 6.54 3.09 -7.48
N GLU A 183 5.58 2.54 -6.74
CA GLU A 183 4.27 2.16 -7.25
C GLU A 183 3.16 2.63 -6.31
N GLY A 184 1.96 2.78 -6.83
CA GLY A 184 0.81 3.15 -6.03
C GLY A 184 -0.49 2.61 -6.59
N VAL A 185 -1.40 2.20 -5.68
CA VAL A 185 -2.73 1.72 -6.02
C VAL A 185 -3.80 2.53 -5.30
N GLN A 186 -4.85 2.94 -6.02
CA GLN A 186 -5.92 3.76 -5.49
C GLN A 186 -6.94 2.96 -4.67
N PHE A 187 -7.06 1.67 -4.96
CA PHE A 187 -7.95 0.75 -4.24
C PHE A 187 -7.27 0.18 -2.99
N HIS A 188 -8.03 -0.60 -2.23
CA HIS A 188 -7.59 -1.25 -1.00
C HIS A 188 -7.30 -2.74 -1.24
N PRO A 189 -6.03 -3.13 -1.45
CA PRO A 189 -5.66 -4.53 -1.69
C PRO A 189 -5.89 -5.44 -0.47
N GLU A 190 -5.91 -4.87 0.73
CA GLU A 190 -6.16 -5.55 1.99
C GLU A 190 -7.65 -5.85 2.23
N SER A 191 -8.54 -5.25 1.46
CA SER A 191 -9.98 -5.46 1.62
C SER A 191 -10.39 -6.86 1.17
N VAL A 192 -11.26 -7.50 1.95
CA VAL A 192 -11.77 -8.87 1.70
C VAL A 192 -12.39 -9.04 0.31
N LEU A 193 -13.02 -7.98 -0.22
CA LEU A 193 -13.67 -8.00 -1.53
C LEU A 193 -12.71 -7.65 -2.68
N THR A 194 -11.42 -7.38 -2.39
CA THR A 194 -10.41 -7.15 -3.44
C THR A 194 -9.77 -8.47 -3.83
N GLN A 195 -9.84 -8.80 -5.11
CA GLN A 195 -9.20 -9.99 -5.64
C GLN A 195 -7.68 -9.82 -5.70
N GLY A 196 -6.96 -10.85 -5.26
CA GLY A 196 -5.51 -10.94 -5.45
C GLY A 196 -4.67 -10.02 -4.57
N GLY A 197 -5.19 -9.53 -3.44
CA GLY A 197 -4.45 -8.63 -2.56
C GLY A 197 -3.11 -9.19 -2.07
N HIS A 198 -3.04 -10.47 -1.66
CA HIS A 198 -1.79 -11.12 -1.29
C HIS A 198 -0.79 -11.17 -2.46
N ARG A 199 -1.27 -11.47 -3.68
CA ARG A 199 -0.42 -11.49 -4.86
C ARG A 199 0.15 -10.12 -5.18
N LEU A 200 -0.64 -9.06 -5.02
CA LEU A 200 -0.19 -7.68 -5.20
C LEU A 200 0.94 -7.34 -4.23
N PHE A 201 0.75 -7.58 -2.94
CA PHE A 201 1.79 -7.35 -1.93
C PHE A 201 3.02 -8.23 -2.16
N ALA A 202 2.83 -9.48 -2.58
CA ALA A 202 3.93 -10.37 -2.92
C ALA A 202 4.77 -9.84 -4.10
N ASN A 203 4.13 -9.31 -5.14
CA ASN A 203 4.83 -8.69 -6.26
C ASN A 203 5.67 -7.49 -5.81
N TRP A 204 5.15 -6.65 -4.91
CA TRP A 204 5.91 -5.57 -4.33
C TRP A 204 7.07 -6.06 -3.45
N LEU A 205 6.87 -7.08 -2.61
CA LEU A 205 7.91 -7.64 -1.75
C LEU A 205 9.06 -8.28 -2.55
N LEU A 206 8.84 -8.72 -3.81
CA LEU A 206 9.93 -9.10 -4.70
C LEU A 206 10.91 -7.95 -4.90
N THR A 207 10.42 -6.72 -5.07
CA THR A 207 11.28 -5.54 -5.24
C THR A 207 12.01 -5.17 -3.95
N CYS A 208 11.47 -5.56 -2.79
CA CYS A 208 12.09 -5.43 -1.48
C CYS A 208 13.08 -6.57 -1.14
N GLY A 209 13.33 -7.49 -2.08
CA GLY A 209 14.32 -8.57 -1.92
C GLY A 209 13.77 -9.93 -1.47
N LEU A 210 12.46 -10.09 -1.28
CA LEU A 210 11.85 -11.38 -0.92
C LEU A 210 11.57 -12.22 -2.16
N SER A 211 12.54 -13.00 -2.62
CA SER A 211 12.49 -13.71 -3.90
C SER A 211 11.40 -14.77 -4.02
N ASP A 212 10.93 -15.33 -2.91
CA ASP A 212 9.89 -16.36 -2.84
C ASP A 212 8.50 -15.80 -2.45
N ALA A 213 8.33 -14.46 -2.41
CA ALA A 213 7.09 -13.81 -1.99
C ALA A 213 5.86 -14.28 -2.80
N VAL A 214 6.02 -14.43 -4.11
CA VAL A 214 4.92 -14.87 -4.99
C VAL A 214 4.46 -16.29 -4.65
N SER A 215 5.37 -17.23 -4.46
CA SER A 215 5.00 -18.59 -4.07
C SER A 215 4.36 -18.64 -2.67
N ARG A 216 4.79 -17.77 -1.76
CA ARG A 216 4.16 -17.63 -0.44
C ARG A 216 2.73 -17.08 -0.52
N SER A 217 2.38 -16.34 -1.56
CA SER A 217 1.01 -15.81 -1.75
C SER A 217 0.00 -16.86 -2.20
N GLU A 218 0.46 -18.01 -2.70
CA GLU A 218 -0.40 -19.06 -3.23
C GLU A 218 -1.23 -19.71 -2.11
N GLY A 219 -2.54 -19.83 -2.33
CA GLY A 219 -3.47 -20.40 -1.36
C GLY A 219 -3.81 -19.51 -0.17
N LEU A 220 -3.23 -18.31 -0.05
CA LEU A 220 -3.65 -17.36 0.98
C LEU A 220 -5.00 -16.74 0.63
N SER A 221 -5.84 -16.63 1.67
CA SER A 221 -7.17 -16.01 1.60
C SER A 221 -7.17 -14.67 2.35
N PRO A 222 -8.06 -13.73 2.01
CA PRO A 222 -8.19 -12.46 2.70
C PRO A 222 -8.34 -12.62 4.21
N LEU A 223 -7.73 -11.69 4.97
CA LEU A 223 -7.87 -11.63 6.41
C LEU A 223 -9.22 -11.01 6.79
N VAL A 224 -9.98 -11.68 7.65
CA VAL A 224 -11.11 -11.09 8.35
C VAL A 224 -10.80 -11.01 9.84
N HIS A 225 -11.04 -9.85 10.43
CA HIS A 225 -10.98 -9.69 11.87
C HIS A 225 -12.36 -10.01 12.46
N ASP A 226 -12.41 -10.87 13.47
CA ASP A 226 -13.64 -11.10 14.22
C ASP A 226 -13.95 -9.91 15.16
N ALA A 227 -15.11 -9.92 15.78
CA ALA A 227 -15.54 -8.87 16.70
C ALA A 227 -14.61 -8.68 17.93
N ALA A 228 -13.67 -9.60 18.16
CA ALA A 228 -12.65 -9.53 19.19
C ALA A 228 -11.30 -9.00 18.66
N GLY A 229 -11.22 -8.62 17.38
CA GLY A 229 -10.00 -8.12 16.73
C GLY A 229 -8.97 -9.21 16.40
N VAL A 230 -9.36 -10.49 16.43
CA VAL A 230 -8.49 -11.61 16.06
C VAL A 230 -8.59 -11.86 14.56
N ALA A 231 -7.48 -11.80 13.87
CA ALA A 231 -7.41 -12.09 12.43
C ALA A 231 -7.71 -13.58 12.17
N ARG A 232 -8.61 -13.86 11.23
CA ARG A 232 -8.94 -15.22 10.77
C ARG A 232 -8.89 -15.27 9.25
N MET A 233 -8.43 -16.39 8.69
CA MET A 233 -8.52 -16.65 7.26
C MET A 233 -9.96 -16.98 6.86
N VAL A 234 -10.43 -16.41 5.75
CA VAL A 234 -11.68 -16.86 5.12
C VAL A 234 -11.40 -18.20 4.43
N ALA A 235 -12.18 -19.24 4.74
CA ALA A 235 -12.08 -20.49 4.00
C ALA A 235 -12.41 -20.23 2.53
N ALA A 236 -11.54 -20.70 1.63
CA ALA A 236 -11.84 -20.68 0.19
C ALA A 236 -13.05 -21.59 -0.07
N THR A 237 -14.14 -21.02 -0.60
CA THR A 237 -15.32 -21.76 -1.11
C THR A 237 -15.15 -22.01 -2.59
#